data_e63d3d8876c15aa95e28e678ccccb63d
#
_entry.id   e63d3d8876c15aa95e28e678ccccb63d
#
_cell.length_a   1.000
_cell.length_b   1.000
_cell.length_c   1.000
_cell.angle_alpha   90.00
_cell.angle_beta   90.00
_cell.angle_gamma   90.00
#
_symmetry.space_group_name_H-M   'P 1'
#
loop_
_entity.id
_entity.type
_entity.pdbx_description
1 polymer ?
#
loop_
_entity_poly.entity_id
_entity_poly.type
_entity_poly.pdbx_seq_one_letter_code
_entity_poly.pdbx_strand_id
1 'polypeptide(L)'
;SYSTPGEYDVELTIADDYGTSTQSYIAFISYSDPIVNFDLSEDFESGFNVDWRLQNDSNTFNWGITSVNYGPYCVPSFVSTVNHYDINQVGDEAQLITPYIDLNNVTDAMLYYDYAYAKYNNSYADGFRIDVSTDCGNNWTELYEAFGSDLETVPEQGSWWEPTDCADWSLDN
;
A
#
# COMPACT_ATOMS: atom_id res chain seq x y z
N SER A 1 20.65 -16.30 -9.46
CA SER A 1 19.37 -16.65 -8.88
C SER A 1 19.42 -16.31 -7.40
N TYR A 2 18.38 -15.73 -6.90
CA TYR A 2 18.19 -15.43 -5.48
C TYR A 2 17.44 -16.62 -4.86
N SER A 3 17.87 -17.05 -3.69
CA SER A 3 17.31 -18.23 -3.00
C SER A 3 16.80 -17.91 -1.60
N THR A 4 16.91 -16.67 -1.19
CA THR A 4 16.44 -16.19 0.12
C THR A 4 15.60 -14.94 -0.13
N PRO A 5 14.41 -14.81 0.46
CA PRO A 5 13.63 -13.59 0.38
C PRO A 5 14.43 -12.38 0.90
N GLY A 6 14.22 -11.24 0.29
CA GLY A 6 14.88 -9.99 0.65
C GLY A 6 15.01 -9.03 -0.51
N GLU A 7 15.52 -7.86 -0.19
CA GLU A 7 15.89 -6.85 -1.17
C GLU A 7 17.37 -6.95 -1.50
N TYR A 8 17.71 -6.80 -2.76
CA TYR A 8 19.06 -6.97 -3.26
C TYR A 8 19.49 -5.73 -4.03
N ASP A 9 20.67 -5.24 -3.65
CA ASP A 9 21.32 -4.17 -4.41
C ASP A 9 21.90 -4.73 -5.71
N VAL A 10 21.83 -3.91 -6.74
CA VAL A 10 22.47 -4.22 -8.03
C VAL A 10 23.58 -3.22 -8.31
N GLU A 11 24.77 -3.72 -8.58
CA GLU A 11 25.90 -2.92 -8.99
C GLU A 11 26.27 -3.26 -10.44
N LEU A 12 26.35 -2.23 -11.28
CA LEU A 12 26.87 -2.32 -12.64
C LEU A 12 28.22 -1.62 -12.70
N THR A 13 29.26 -2.36 -13.04
CA THR A 13 30.59 -1.81 -13.29
C THR A 13 30.94 -1.95 -14.77
N ILE A 14 31.32 -0.86 -15.39
CA ILE A 14 31.83 -0.81 -16.78
C ILE A 14 33.31 -0.39 -16.70
N ALA A 15 34.17 -1.13 -17.38
CA ALA A 15 35.60 -0.83 -17.47
C ALA A 15 36.04 -0.81 -18.92
N ASP A 16 36.92 0.15 -19.25
CA ASP A 16 37.58 0.28 -20.52
C ASP A 16 39.06 0.65 -20.35
N ASP A 17 39.77 0.90 -21.42
CA ASP A 17 41.19 1.29 -21.38
C ASP A 17 41.46 2.65 -20.73
N TYR A 18 40.43 3.44 -20.45
CA TYR A 18 40.50 4.78 -19.88
C TYR A 18 40.07 4.82 -18.39
N GLY A 19 39.42 3.74 -17.89
CA GLY A 19 39.02 3.67 -16.49
C GLY A 19 37.84 2.76 -16.23
N THR A 20 37.33 2.90 -15.01
CA THR A 20 36.19 2.12 -14.51
C THR A 20 35.10 3.07 -13.99
N SER A 21 33.86 2.80 -14.34
CA SER A 21 32.68 3.48 -13.81
C SER A 21 31.73 2.48 -13.16
N THR A 22 31.24 2.78 -11.97
CA THR A 22 30.31 1.92 -11.24
C THR A 22 29.04 2.69 -10.91
N GLN A 23 27.90 2.06 -11.10
CA GLN A 23 26.59 2.54 -10.69
C GLN A 23 25.93 1.48 -9.81
N SER A 24 25.50 1.88 -8.61
CA SER A 24 24.78 1.02 -7.67
C SER A 24 23.32 1.46 -7.57
N TYR A 25 22.43 0.49 -7.48
CA TYR A 25 21.00 0.66 -7.23
C TYR A 25 20.63 -0.13 -5.99
N ILE A 26 20.18 0.57 -4.94
CA ILE A 26 19.80 -0.02 -3.66
C ILE A 26 18.40 -0.62 -3.80
N ALA A 27 18.20 -1.81 -3.24
CA ALA A 27 16.93 -2.55 -3.23
C ALA A 27 16.28 -2.69 -4.63
N PHE A 28 17.12 -2.81 -5.68
CA PHE A 28 16.64 -2.86 -7.07
C PHE A 28 15.91 -4.15 -7.41
N ILE A 29 16.25 -5.26 -6.75
CA ILE A 29 15.58 -6.54 -6.90
C ILE A 29 14.98 -6.91 -5.55
N SER A 30 13.65 -7.04 -5.51
CA SER A 30 12.93 -7.59 -4.37
C SER A 30 12.51 -9.02 -4.70
N TYR A 31 12.77 -9.93 -3.79
CA TYR A 31 12.34 -11.31 -3.86
C TYR A 31 11.66 -11.67 -2.55
N SER A 32 10.42 -12.17 -2.62
CA SER A 32 9.71 -12.75 -1.48
C SER A 32 9.21 -14.15 -1.82
N ASP A 33 9.15 -15.02 -0.82
CA ASP A 33 8.48 -16.30 -1.01
C ASP A 33 6.95 -16.06 -1.09
N PRO A 34 6.24 -16.75 -1.99
CA PRO A 34 4.81 -16.64 -2.04
C PRO A 34 4.18 -17.20 -0.76
N ILE A 35 3.13 -16.54 -0.28
CA ILE A 35 2.30 -17.08 0.79
C ILE A 35 1.58 -18.32 0.24
N VAL A 36 1.98 -19.48 0.69
CA VAL A 36 1.49 -20.78 0.19
C VAL A 36 0.04 -21.04 0.57
N ASN A 37 -0.41 -20.48 1.70
CA ASN A 37 -1.80 -20.47 2.08
C ASN A 37 -2.36 -19.08 1.77
N PHE A 38 -3.35 -19.01 0.90
CA PHE A 38 -3.95 -17.74 0.44
C PHE A 38 -4.72 -16.97 1.53
N ASP A 39 -4.79 -17.49 2.74
CA ASP A 39 -5.36 -16.80 3.89
C ASP A 39 -4.36 -15.75 4.41
N LEU A 40 -4.16 -14.70 3.61
CA LEU A 40 -3.42 -13.52 4.01
C LEU A 40 -4.30 -12.69 4.94
N SER A 41 -3.86 -12.50 6.18
CA SER A 41 -4.48 -11.59 7.14
C SER A 41 -3.43 -10.59 7.61
N GLU A 42 -3.74 -9.30 7.54
CA GLU A 42 -2.87 -8.22 8.01
C GLU A 42 -3.69 -7.23 8.83
N ASP A 43 -3.29 -7.01 10.07
CA ASP A 43 -3.93 -6.09 11.00
C ASP A 43 -3.07 -4.86 11.32
N PHE A 44 -1.84 -4.80 10.78
CA PHE A 44 -0.86 -3.74 10.97
C PHE A 44 -0.40 -3.51 12.42
N GLU A 45 -0.80 -4.33 13.37
CA GLU A 45 -0.46 -4.17 14.79
C GLU A 45 1.06 -4.31 15.05
N SER A 46 1.75 -5.04 14.18
CA SER A 46 3.22 -5.20 14.23
C SER A 46 3.97 -4.29 13.27
N GLY A 47 3.29 -3.34 12.63
CA GLY A 47 3.82 -2.56 11.52
C GLY A 47 3.77 -3.31 10.19
N PHE A 48 4.34 -2.75 9.13
CA PHE A 48 4.43 -3.49 7.87
C PHE A 48 5.34 -4.70 8.02
N ASN A 49 4.84 -5.86 7.61
CA ASN A 49 5.68 -7.03 7.46
C ASN A 49 6.76 -6.76 6.40
N VAL A 50 7.92 -7.37 6.55
CA VAL A 50 9.09 -7.20 5.66
C VAL A 50 8.81 -7.55 4.18
N ASP A 51 7.79 -8.36 3.94
CA ASP A 51 7.40 -8.78 2.59
C ASP A 51 6.44 -7.80 1.89
N TRP A 52 5.88 -6.82 2.62
CA TRP A 52 5.11 -5.74 2.03
C TRP A 52 6.04 -4.70 1.39
N ARG A 53 5.62 -4.14 0.26
CA ARG A 53 6.39 -3.11 -0.44
C ARG A 53 5.62 -1.81 -0.51
N LEU A 54 6.34 -0.73 -0.24
CA LEU A 54 5.84 0.64 -0.37
C LEU A 54 6.48 1.25 -1.61
N GLN A 55 5.66 1.79 -2.50
CA GLN A 55 6.15 2.44 -3.72
C GLN A 55 5.43 3.76 -3.96
N ASN A 56 6.21 4.78 -4.29
CA ASN A 56 5.73 6.07 -4.77
C ASN A 56 6.77 6.63 -5.76
N ASP A 57 6.37 6.85 -6.99
CA ASP A 57 7.28 7.25 -8.07
C ASP A 57 7.78 8.69 -7.89
N SER A 58 7.00 9.55 -7.26
CA SER A 58 7.41 10.93 -6.97
C SER A 58 8.21 11.07 -5.67
N ASN A 59 8.18 10.07 -4.81
CA ASN A 59 8.80 10.06 -3.47
C ASN A 59 8.37 11.24 -2.58
N THR A 60 7.16 11.74 -2.77
CA THR A 60 6.61 12.89 -2.04
C THR A 60 5.87 12.48 -0.78
N PHE A 61 5.21 11.31 -0.81
CA PHE A 61 4.48 10.72 0.32
C PHE A 61 4.44 9.20 0.17
N ASN A 62 4.04 8.50 1.24
CA ASN A 62 3.89 7.05 1.17
C ASN A 62 2.89 6.57 2.23
N TRP A 63 2.52 5.31 2.15
CA TRP A 63 1.83 4.63 3.22
C TRP A 63 2.69 4.60 4.48
N GLY A 64 2.06 4.76 5.63
CA GLY A 64 2.69 4.70 6.94
C GLY A 64 1.80 3.95 7.92
N ILE A 65 2.32 3.70 9.12
CA ILE A 65 1.55 3.12 10.23
C ILE A 65 1.28 4.22 11.25
N THR A 66 0.05 4.33 11.68
CA THR A 66 -0.37 5.21 12.78
C THR A 66 -1.26 4.47 13.77
N SER A 67 -1.30 4.93 15.01
CA SER A 67 -2.25 4.43 16.00
C SER A 67 -3.51 5.29 16.01
N VAL A 68 -4.67 4.65 16.05
CA VAL A 68 -5.97 5.30 16.24
C VAL A 68 -6.61 4.83 17.53
N ASN A 69 -7.37 5.71 18.18
CA ASN A 69 -8.06 5.35 19.43
C ASN A 69 -9.30 4.48 19.17
N TYR A 70 -9.88 4.58 17.98
CA TYR A 70 -11.07 3.86 17.55
C TYR A 70 -10.78 3.14 16.24
N GLY A 71 -10.28 1.92 16.34
CA GLY A 71 -10.11 1.02 15.20
C GLY A 71 -11.44 0.40 14.75
N PRO A 72 -11.43 -0.42 13.69
CA PRO A 72 -12.63 -1.03 13.10
C PRO A 72 -13.50 -1.79 14.10
N TYR A 73 -12.88 -2.40 15.11
CA TYR A 73 -13.57 -3.23 16.12
C TYR A 73 -13.74 -2.54 17.47
N CYS A 74 -13.82 -1.21 17.50
CA CYS A 74 -14.02 -0.39 18.72
C CYS A 74 -12.90 -0.50 19.76
N VAL A 75 -11.71 -0.84 19.35
CA VAL A 75 -10.51 -0.89 20.19
C VAL A 75 -9.42 -0.03 19.58
N PRO A 76 -8.49 0.50 20.38
CA PRO A 76 -7.29 1.16 19.82
C PRO A 76 -6.53 0.16 18.95
N SER A 77 -6.10 0.62 17.76
CA SER A 77 -5.42 -0.22 16.78
C SER A 77 -4.34 0.56 16.06
N PHE A 78 -3.34 -0.13 15.54
CA PHE A 78 -2.49 0.41 14.49
C PHE A 78 -3.13 0.18 13.12
N VAL A 79 -3.01 1.15 12.24
CA VAL A 79 -3.60 1.11 10.90
C VAL A 79 -2.62 1.61 9.85
N SER A 80 -2.73 1.08 8.65
CA SER A 80 -2.03 1.65 7.50
C SER A 80 -2.74 2.92 7.03
N THR A 81 -2.00 3.98 6.77
CA THR A 81 -2.57 5.28 6.42
C THR A 81 -1.71 6.04 5.41
N VAL A 82 -2.38 6.90 4.65
CA VAL A 82 -1.74 7.98 3.87
C VAL A 82 -2.27 9.31 4.39
N ASN A 83 -1.36 10.23 4.74
CA ASN A 83 -1.73 11.56 5.18
C ASN A 83 -1.98 12.47 3.97
N HIS A 84 -3.20 12.48 3.46
CA HIS A 84 -3.59 13.37 2.35
C HIS A 84 -3.77 14.84 2.78
N TYR A 85 -3.98 15.11 4.06
CA TYR A 85 -4.21 16.47 4.57
C TYR A 85 -3.03 17.42 4.31
N ASP A 86 -1.81 16.93 4.45
CA ASP A 86 -0.59 17.73 4.28
C ASP A 86 -0.03 17.67 2.85
N ILE A 87 -0.69 16.93 1.93
CA ILE A 87 -0.19 16.67 0.58
C ILE A 87 -1.02 17.46 -0.43
N ASN A 88 -0.33 18.28 -1.26
CA ASN A 88 -0.94 19.04 -2.35
C ASN A 88 -0.42 18.59 -3.72
N GLN A 89 -0.21 17.27 -3.89
CA GLN A 89 0.29 16.72 -5.15
C GLN A 89 -0.88 16.07 -5.89
N VAL A 90 -1.31 16.70 -6.97
CA VAL A 90 -2.41 16.19 -7.80
C VAL A 90 -1.87 15.13 -8.76
N GLY A 91 -2.45 13.94 -8.73
CA GLY A 91 -2.12 12.83 -9.62
C GLY A 91 -0.95 11.97 -9.13
N ASP A 92 -0.40 12.24 -7.95
CA ASP A 92 0.57 11.34 -7.33
C ASP A 92 -0.13 10.14 -6.68
N GLU A 93 0.51 8.98 -6.76
CA GLU A 93 0.01 7.72 -6.19
C GLU A 93 1.03 7.13 -5.22
N ALA A 94 0.55 6.62 -4.08
CA ALA A 94 1.34 5.80 -3.18
C ALA A 94 0.76 4.39 -3.16
N GLN A 95 1.60 3.39 -3.41
CA GLN A 95 1.20 2.00 -3.51
C GLN A 95 1.63 1.22 -2.28
N LEU A 96 0.72 0.42 -1.74
CA LEU A 96 0.96 -0.59 -0.73
C LEU A 96 0.78 -1.95 -1.40
N ILE A 97 1.88 -2.67 -1.60
CA ILE A 97 1.90 -3.90 -2.38
C ILE A 97 2.07 -5.09 -1.44
N THR A 98 1.12 -6.02 -1.50
CA THR A 98 1.14 -7.25 -0.71
C THR A 98 2.30 -8.16 -1.11
N PRO A 99 2.71 -9.12 -0.26
CA PRO A 99 3.50 -10.26 -0.70
C PRO A 99 2.83 -11.03 -1.84
N TYR A 100 3.59 -11.84 -2.56
CA TYR A 100 3.02 -12.74 -3.56
C TYR A 100 2.15 -13.81 -2.90
N ILE A 101 0.96 -14.01 -3.45
CA ILE A 101 -0.01 -14.98 -2.96
C ILE A 101 -0.15 -16.12 -3.97
N ASP A 102 0.03 -17.37 -3.54
CA ASP A 102 -0.17 -18.53 -4.41
C ASP A 102 -1.66 -18.90 -4.47
N LEU A 103 -2.30 -18.61 -5.60
CA LEU A 103 -3.69 -18.90 -5.89
C LEU A 103 -3.87 -20.09 -6.84
N ASN A 104 -2.84 -20.90 -7.10
CA ASN A 104 -2.91 -21.98 -8.11
C ASN A 104 -4.02 -23.03 -7.89
N ASN A 105 -4.46 -23.22 -6.67
CA ASN A 105 -5.52 -24.18 -6.33
C ASN A 105 -6.76 -23.51 -5.75
N VAL A 106 -6.90 -22.22 -5.93
CA VAL A 106 -8.04 -21.43 -5.44
C VAL A 106 -9.00 -21.18 -6.60
N THR A 107 -10.27 -21.49 -6.41
CA THR A 107 -11.30 -21.27 -7.43
C THR A 107 -11.96 -19.91 -7.30
N ASP A 108 -12.08 -19.43 -6.07
CA ASP A 108 -12.71 -18.13 -5.75
C ASP A 108 -11.89 -17.47 -4.63
N ALA A 109 -11.14 -16.43 -4.97
CA ALA A 109 -10.45 -15.59 -4.00
C ALA A 109 -11.27 -14.34 -3.72
N MET A 110 -11.36 -13.96 -2.46
CA MET A 110 -12.00 -12.72 -2.03
C MET A 110 -11.03 -11.90 -1.20
N LEU A 111 -11.02 -10.60 -1.42
CA LEU A 111 -10.33 -9.63 -0.58
C LEU A 111 -11.36 -8.92 0.29
N TYR A 112 -11.13 -8.91 1.58
CA TYR A 112 -11.88 -8.12 2.55
C TYR A 112 -10.94 -7.07 3.14
N TYR A 113 -11.44 -5.87 3.33
CA TYR A 113 -10.68 -4.78 3.93
C TYR A 113 -11.60 -3.80 4.64
N ASP A 114 -11.09 -3.23 5.72
CA ASP A 114 -11.76 -2.17 6.45
C ASP A 114 -11.06 -0.85 6.13
N TYR A 115 -11.82 0.21 5.91
CA TYR A 115 -11.26 1.53 5.68
C TYR A 115 -12.07 2.65 6.32
N ALA A 116 -11.42 3.77 6.56
CA ALA A 116 -12.06 4.99 7.02
C ALA A 116 -11.51 6.18 6.21
N TYR A 117 -12.40 7.01 5.71
CA TYR A 117 -12.04 8.18 4.93
C TYR A 117 -13.02 9.34 5.14
N ALA A 118 -12.47 10.52 5.35
CA ALA A 118 -13.21 11.77 5.37
C ALA A 118 -12.65 12.71 4.28
N LYS A 119 -13.48 13.13 3.36
CA LYS A 119 -13.11 14.15 2.38
C LYS A 119 -12.89 15.50 3.06
N TYR A 120 -11.87 16.25 2.64
CA TYR A 120 -11.63 17.58 3.18
C TYR A 120 -12.72 18.57 2.79
N ASN A 121 -13.09 18.66 1.50
CA ASN A 121 -14.22 19.41 0.95
C ASN A 121 -14.43 19.06 -0.54
N ASN A 122 -15.40 19.71 -1.18
CA ASN A 122 -15.73 19.42 -2.58
C ASN A 122 -14.68 19.86 -3.63
N SER A 123 -13.60 20.52 -3.23
CA SER A 123 -12.51 20.91 -4.13
C SER A 123 -11.33 19.93 -4.13
N TYR A 124 -11.32 18.99 -3.18
CA TYR A 124 -10.27 17.99 -3.02
C TYR A 124 -10.92 16.60 -2.99
N ALA A 125 -10.50 15.76 -3.90
CA ALA A 125 -11.00 14.39 -4.04
C ALA A 125 -9.79 13.45 -4.11
N ASP A 126 -9.49 12.83 -2.98
CA ASP A 126 -8.54 11.74 -2.94
C ASP A 126 -9.21 10.48 -3.47
N GLY A 127 -8.41 9.52 -3.92
CA GLY A 127 -8.88 8.26 -4.45
C GLY A 127 -8.25 7.07 -3.73
N PHE A 128 -8.95 5.96 -3.80
CA PHE A 128 -8.46 4.66 -3.39
C PHE A 128 -8.72 3.65 -4.50
N ARG A 129 -7.69 2.88 -4.87
CA ARG A 129 -7.77 1.87 -5.92
C ARG A 129 -7.16 0.56 -5.44
N ILE A 130 -7.75 -0.53 -5.89
CA ILE A 130 -7.24 -1.89 -5.68
C ILE A 130 -6.96 -2.50 -7.04
N ASP A 131 -5.73 -2.89 -7.25
CA ASP A 131 -5.26 -3.54 -8.46
C ASP A 131 -4.72 -4.94 -8.16
N VAL A 132 -4.82 -5.85 -9.12
CA VAL A 132 -4.19 -7.16 -9.08
C VAL A 132 -3.19 -7.32 -10.22
N SER A 133 -2.05 -7.93 -9.92
CA SER A 133 -1.08 -8.36 -10.92
C SER A 133 -0.90 -9.88 -10.88
N THR A 134 -0.87 -10.50 -12.05
CA THR A 134 -0.58 -11.93 -12.23
C THR A 134 0.78 -12.18 -12.90
N ASP A 135 1.56 -11.13 -13.09
CA ASP A 135 2.86 -11.17 -13.77
C ASP A 135 3.97 -10.45 -12.99
N CYS A 136 3.91 -10.57 -11.66
CA CYS A 136 4.91 -10.00 -10.73
C CYS A 136 5.01 -8.47 -10.78
N GLY A 137 3.89 -7.78 -11.00
CA GLY A 137 3.81 -6.32 -10.99
C GLY A 137 4.17 -5.66 -12.34
N ASN A 138 4.38 -6.44 -13.42
CA ASN A 138 4.63 -5.85 -14.74
C ASN A 138 3.37 -5.24 -15.36
N ASN A 139 2.21 -5.83 -15.10
CA ASN A 139 0.92 -5.30 -15.51
C ASN A 139 -0.07 -5.43 -14.36
N TRP A 140 -0.94 -4.43 -14.23
CA TRP A 140 -1.96 -4.37 -13.20
C TRP A 140 -3.35 -4.33 -13.82
N THR A 141 -4.30 -4.97 -13.17
CA THR A 141 -5.71 -4.96 -13.53
C THR A 141 -6.49 -4.37 -12.36
N GLU A 142 -7.23 -3.31 -12.62
CA GLU A 142 -8.09 -2.68 -11.64
C GLU A 142 -9.23 -3.60 -11.22
N LEU A 143 -9.43 -3.74 -9.93
CA LEU A 143 -10.55 -4.45 -9.32
C LEU A 143 -11.57 -3.50 -8.72
N TYR A 144 -11.10 -2.38 -8.17
CA TYR A 144 -11.94 -1.38 -7.50
C TYR A 144 -11.28 -0.01 -7.59
N GLU A 145 -12.08 1.03 -7.76
CA GLU A 145 -11.67 2.41 -7.67
C GLU A 145 -12.81 3.28 -7.14
N ALA A 146 -12.52 4.18 -6.21
CA ALA A 146 -13.45 5.19 -5.71
C ALA A 146 -12.73 6.50 -5.41
N PHE A 147 -13.45 7.62 -5.57
CA PHE A 147 -12.93 8.96 -5.33
C PHE A 147 -13.90 9.81 -4.51
N GLY A 148 -13.35 10.68 -3.69
CA GLY A 148 -14.09 11.74 -3.00
C GLY A 148 -15.31 11.20 -2.27
N SER A 149 -16.50 11.64 -2.68
CA SER A 149 -17.76 11.27 -2.00
C SER A 149 -18.13 9.79 -2.08
N ASP A 150 -17.62 9.07 -3.09
CA ASP A 150 -17.89 7.63 -3.21
C ASP A 150 -17.04 6.80 -2.24
N LEU A 151 -16.01 7.43 -1.66
CA LEU A 151 -15.11 6.83 -0.68
C LEU A 151 -15.45 7.25 0.76
N GLU A 152 -16.28 8.30 0.96
CA GLU A 152 -16.56 8.83 2.30
C GLU A 152 -17.23 7.79 3.21
N THR A 153 -16.63 7.55 4.38
CA THR A 153 -17.23 6.78 5.48
C THR A 153 -17.89 7.69 6.52
N VAL A 154 -17.47 8.97 6.56
CA VAL A 154 -18.07 10.02 7.38
C VAL A 154 -18.21 11.31 6.56
N PRO A 155 -19.08 12.26 6.96
CA PRO A 155 -19.21 13.56 6.30
C PRO A 155 -17.87 14.32 6.22
N GLU A 156 -17.75 15.21 5.20
CA GLU A 156 -16.55 16.03 4.99
C GLU A 156 -16.04 16.71 6.28
N GLN A 157 -14.74 16.74 6.44
CA GLN A 157 -14.03 17.31 7.57
C GLN A 157 -13.04 18.37 7.08
N GLY A 158 -13.33 19.64 7.31
CA GLY A 158 -12.50 20.75 6.87
C GLY A 158 -11.18 20.93 7.65
N SER A 159 -10.68 19.90 8.30
CA SER A 159 -9.43 19.87 9.07
C SER A 159 -8.86 18.46 9.09
N TRP A 160 -7.67 18.29 9.67
CA TRP A 160 -7.14 16.97 10.00
C TRP A 160 -8.20 16.13 10.72
N TRP A 161 -8.36 14.90 10.27
CA TRP A 161 -9.32 13.96 10.83
C TRP A 161 -8.69 12.56 10.99
N GLU A 162 -9.11 11.89 12.04
CA GLU A 162 -8.90 10.48 12.29
C GLU A 162 -10.18 9.90 12.90
N PRO A 163 -10.44 8.59 12.78
CA PRO A 163 -11.65 7.97 13.33
C PRO A 163 -11.85 8.28 14.81
N THR A 164 -13.04 8.72 15.15
CA THR A 164 -13.47 9.12 16.51
C THR A 164 -14.49 8.14 17.12
N ASP A 165 -15.00 7.24 16.28
CA ASP A 165 -15.91 6.15 16.64
C ASP A 165 -15.61 4.95 15.73
N CYS A 166 -15.91 3.74 16.19
CA CYS A 166 -15.79 2.57 15.33
C CYS A 166 -16.82 2.52 14.20
N ALA A 167 -17.92 3.28 14.32
CA ALA A 167 -18.87 3.47 13.22
C ALA A 167 -18.35 4.36 12.08
N ASP A 168 -17.18 4.99 12.26
CA ASP A 168 -16.53 5.77 11.20
C ASP A 168 -15.86 4.88 10.13
N TRP A 169 -15.78 3.59 10.36
CA TRP A 169 -15.20 2.60 9.47
C TRP A 169 -16.25 1.96 8.56
N SER A 170 -15.86 1.73 7.30
CA SER A 170 -16.57 0.81 6.41
C SER A 170 -15.92 -0.57 6.56
N LEU A 171 -16.69 -1.54 6.98
CA LEU A 171 -16.21 -2.87 7.36
C LEU A 171 -16.53 -3.90 6.28
N ASP A 172 -15.64 -4.89 6.11
CA ASP A 172 -15.85 -6.06 5.23
C ASP A 172 -16.14 -5.69 3.76
N ASN A 173 -15.40 -4.73 3.21
CA ASN A 173 -15.54 -4.32 1.80
C ASN A 173 -14.73 -5.16 0.84
#